data_e4fc1725ac5600ed25ef92ded2211a9c
#
_entry.id   e4fc1725ac5600ed25ef92ded2211a9c
#
_cell.length_a   1.000
_cell.length_b   1.000
_cell.length_c   1.000
_cell.angle_alpha   90.00
_cell.angle_beta   90.00
_cell.angle_gamma   90.00
#
_symmetry.space_group_name_H-M   'P 1'
#
loop_
_entity.id
_entity.type
_entity.pdbx_description
1 polymer ?
#
loop_
_entity_poly.entity_id
_entity_poly.type
_entity_poly.pdbx_seq_one_letter_code
_entity_poly.pdbx_strand_id
1 'polypeptide(L)'
;GLPTLLSANPSYGLPGHSVNEVKTWMQGHPTLRADHREGLRVHRADIPSRRFTFQASVFPIGGLQRSDESSSIWADSQRQRNFSTVRREEFILVDYDEPVTIARLEESLRTLYGPDTYADYRRAQSVYSYVVETGTIQGEVRLGATYAYWVEITPDLDGVVTTGRLNVLLPEDVNRLQRHLENQRI
;
A
#
# COMPACT_ATOMS: atom_id res chain seq x y z
N GLY A 1 -10.19 -13.14 -37.93
CA GLY A 1 -9.74 -13.50 -36.60
C GLY A 1 -9.98 -12.36 -35.66
N LEU A 2 -10.89 -12.52 -34.74
CA LEU A 2 -11.11 -11.59 -33.66
C LEU A 2 -9.81 -11.48 -32.88
N PRO A 3 -9.32 -10.26 -32.63
CA PRO A 3 -8.25 -10.12 -31.70
C PRO A 3 -8.76 -10.75 -30.40
N THR A 4 -8.05 -11.72 -29.95
CA THR A 4 -8.18 -12.16 -28.59
C THR A 4 -8.08 -10.90 -27.76
N LEU A 5 -9.17 -10.45 -27.25
CA LEU A 5 -9.14 -9.53 -26.16
C LEU A 5 -8.27 -10.20 -25.12
N LEU A 6 -7.02 -9.82 -25.08
CA LEU A 6 -6.26 -9.96 -23.91
C LEU A 6 -7.05 -9.20 -22.88
N SER A 7 -7.94 -9.90 -22.22
CA SER A 7 -8.46 -9.44 -20.97
C SER A 7 -7.24 -8.97 -20.22
N ALA A 8 -7.21 -7.69 -19.95
CA ALA A 8 -6.26 -7.17 -18.99
C ALA A 8 -6.22 -8.21 -17.89
N ASN A 9 -5.06 -8.85 -17.69
CA ASN A 9 -4.90 -9.79 -16.61
C ASN A 9 -5.46 -9.14 -15.37
N PRO A 10 -6.47 -9.73 -14.74
CA PRO A 10 -6.94 -9.19 -13.49
C PRO A 10 -5.73 -8.99 -12.61
N SER A 11 -5.59 -7.79 -12.08
CA SER A 11 -4.48 -7.48 -11.21
C SER A 11 -4.64 -8.28 -9.95
N TYR A 12 -3.90 -9.38 -9.85
CA TYR A 12 -3.83 -10.17 -8.62
C TYR A 12 -2.90 -9.54 -7.59
N GLY A 13 -2.47 -8.33 -7.84
CA GLY A 13 -1.62 -7.56 -6.96
C GLY A 13 -2.35 -6.69 -5.97
N LEU A 14 -3.64 -6.91 -5.73
CA LEU A 14 -4.41 -6.07 -4.80
C LEU A 14 -4.74 -6.83 -3.52
N PRO A 15 -4.99 -6.12 -2.42
CA PRO A 15 -5.42 -6.76 -1.17
C PRO A 15 -6.64 -7.66 -1.37
N GLY A 16 -6.71 -8.73 -0.59
CA GLY A 16 -7.75 -9.75 -0.72
C GLY A 16 -7.31 -10.96 -1.53
N HIS A 17 -6.22 -10.87 -2.26
CA HIS A 17 -5.66 -12.00 -3.01
C HIS A 17 -4.66 -12.78 -2.13
N SER A 18 -4.39 -14.01 -2.54
CA SER A 18 -3.44 -14.85 -1.82
C SER A 18 -2.02 -14.33 -1.98
N VAL A 19 -1.16 -14.70 -1.04
CA VAL A 19 0.27 -14.39 -1.11
C VAL A 19 0.88 -14.86 -2.43
N ASN A 20 0.50 -16.07 -2.89
CA ASN A 20 1.05 -16.61 -4.14
C ASN A 20 0.60 -15.81 -5.36
N GLU A 21 -0.66 -15.39 -5.40
CA GLU A 21 -1.17 -14.54 -6.48
C GLU A 21 -0.44 -13.21 -6.55
N VAL A 22 -0.24 -12.58 -5.38
CA VAL A 22 0.46 -11.30 -5.31
C VAL A 22 1.93 -11.46 -5.71
N LYS A 23 2.61 -12.53 -5.25
CA LYS A 23 3.98 -12.81 -5.68
C LYS A 23 4.09 -12.96 -7.18
N THR A 24 3.18 -13.71 -7.79
CA THR A 24 3.16 -13.92 -9.24
C THR A 24 2.95 -12.59 -9.97
N TRP A 25 2.03 -11.78 -9.49
CA TRP A 25 1.80 -10.46 -10.07
C TRP A 25 3.04 -9.57 -9.96
N MET A 26 3.71 -9.56 -8.81
CA MET A 26 4.92 -8.77 -8.61
C MET A 26 6.05 -9.19 -9.57
N GLN A 27 6.18 -10.49 -9.80
CA GLN A 27 7.20 -11.03 -10.71
C GLN A 27 6.95 -10.63 -12.17
N GLY A 28 5.70 -10.64 -12.58
CA GLY A 28 5.32 -10.30 -13.95
C GLY A 28 5.10 -8.80 -14.19
N HIS A 29 5.12 -8.00 -13.16
CA HIS A 29 4.82 -6.58 -13.28
C HIS A 29 6.00 -5.81 -13.88
N PRO A 30 5.80 -5.01 -14.95
CA PRO A 30 6.90 -4.34 -15.63
C PRO A 30 7.68 -3.34 -14.78
N THR A 31 7.04 -2.74 -13.78
CA THR A 31 7.71 -1.81 -12.86
C THR A 31 8.41 -2.55 -11.72
N LEU A 32 7.77 -3.55 -11.15
CA LEU A 32 8.28 -4.26 -9.98
C LEU A 32 9.32 -5.30 -10.35
N ARG A 33 9.05 -6.10 -11.38
CA ARG A 33 9.93 -7.17 -11.89
C ARG A 33 10.58 -7.96 -10.75
N ALA A 34 9.78 -8.38 -9.79
CA ALA A 34 10.28 -9.03 -8.60
C ALA A 34 11.01 -10.33 -8.94
N ASP A 35 12.18 -10.52 -8.34
CA ASP A 35 12.85 -11.81 -8.34
C ASP A 35 12.10 -12.75 -7.39
N HIS A 36 12.08 -14.04 -7.71
CA HIS A 36 11.44 -15.04 -6.85
C HIS A 36 12.02 -15.07 -5.42
N ARG A 37 13.23 -14.54 -5.22
CA ARG A 37 13.87 -14.45 -3.91
C ARG A 37 13.41 -13.26 -3.08
N GLU A 38 12.79 -12.27 -3.71
CA GLU A 38 12.40 -11.03 -3.04
C GLU A 38 11.12 -11.18 -2.21
N GLY A 39 10.34 -12.22 -2.46
CA GLY A 39 9.10 -12.47 -1.74
C GLY A 39 8.09 -11.38 -2.00
N LEU A 40 7.61 -10.74 -0.93
CA LEU A 40 6.58 -9.68 -1.00
C LEU A 40 7.16 -8.27 -0.93
N ARG A 41 8.47 -8.13 -1.03
CA ARG A 41 9.13 -6.82 -0.98
C ARG A 41 10.07 -6.63 -2.15
N VAL A 42 9.97 -5.47 -2.80
CA VAL A 42 10.85 -5.07 -3.88
C VAL A 42 11.41 -3.69 -3.54
N HIS A 43 12.73 -3.55 -3.67
CA HIS A 43 13.40 -2.28 -3.48
C HIS A 43 14.20 -1.95 -4.74
N ARG A 44 13.95 -0.77 -5.31
CA ARG A 44 14.61 -0.33 -6.55
C ARG A 44 15.19 1.06 -6.37
N ALA A 45 16.37 1.26 -6.89
CA ALA A 45 17.05 2.55 -6.92
C ALA A 45 17.54 2.78 -8.35
N ASP A 46 16.81 3.58 -9.12
CA ASP A 46 17.20 3.92 -10.49
C ASP A 46 18.46 4.78 -10.49
N ILE A 47 18.52 5.70 -9.55
CA ILE A 47 19.69 6.53 -9.27
C ILE A 47 19.85 6.59 -7.75
N PRO A 48 21.06 6.93 -7.23
CA PRO A 48 21.26 6.93 -5.78
C PRO A 48 20.31 7.83 -4.98
N SER A 49 19.85 8.92 -5.61
CA SER A 49 18.97 9.90 -4.95
C SER A 49 17.49 9.56 -5.04
N ARG A 50 17.10 8.52 -5.77
CA ARG A 50 15.71 8.12 -5.97
C ARG A 50 15.52 6.65 -5.70
N ARG A 51 14.63 6.33 -4.77
CA ARG A 51 14.35 4.97 -4.35
C ARG A 51 12.87 4.69 -4.39
N PHE A 52 12.53 3.49 -4.79
CA PHE A 52 11.16 2.98 -4.81
C PHE A 52 11.13 1.64 -4.09
N THR A 53 10.22 1.51 -3.13
CA THR A 53 10.00 0.26 -2.40
C THR A 53 8.54 -0.11 -2.50
N PHE A 54 8.27 -1.36 -2.83
CA PHE A 54 6.94 -1.95 -2.78
C PHE A 54 6.95 -3.09 -1.78
N GLN A 55 5.92 -3.16 -0.95
CA GLN A 55 5.77 -4.23 0.02
C GLN A 55 4.31 -4.60 0.19
N ALA A 56 4.02 -5.89 0.03
CA ALA A 56 2.71 -6.46 0.40
C ALA A 56 2.81 -7.06 1.79
N SER A 57 1.72 -7.01 2.54
CA SER A 57 1.68 -7.52 3.91
C SER A 57 0.39 -8.29 4.16
N VAL A 58 0.52 -9.39 4.90
CA VAL A 58 -0.63 -10.14 5.41
C VAL A 58 -1.16 -9.57 6.72
N PHE A 59 -0.48 -8.57 7.27
CA PHE A 59 -0.88 -7.89 8.50
C PHE A 59 -1.52 -6.55 8.18
N PRO A 60 -2.69 -6.24 8.77
CA PRO A 60 -3.23 -4.89 8.69
C PRO A 60 -2.38 -3.93 9.52
N ILE A 61 -2.50 -2.63 9.22
CA ILE A 61 -1.86 -1.61 10.04
C ILE A 61 -2.51 -1.61 11.43
N GLY A 62 -1.70 -1.44 12.45
CA GLY A 62 -2.14 -1.60 13.84
C GLY A 62 -2.24 -3.05 14.27
N GLY A 63 -1.68 -3.92 13.52
CA GLY A 63 -1.55 -5.33 13.47
C GLY A 63 -1.82 -6.19 14.68
N LEU A 64 -1.26 -7.38 14.65
CA LEU A 64 -1.40 -8.33 15.74
C LEU A 64 -0.79 -7.77 17.00
N GLN A 65 -1.64 -7.49 17.98
CA GLN A 65 -1.15 -7.20 19.31
C GLN A 65 -0.76 -8.50 19.99
N ARG A 66 0.33 -8.46 20.74
CA ARG A 66 0.84 -9.63 21.48
C ARG A 66 -0.16 -10.22 22.46
N SER A 67 -1.12 -9.42 22.92
CA SER A 67 -2.17 -9.89 23.82
C SER A 67 -3.16 -10.84 23.17
N ASP A 68 -3.15 -10.93 21.84
CA ASP A 68 -3.98 -11.88 21.11
C ASP A 68 -3.37 -13.28 21.09
N GLU A 69 -2.29 -13.46 21.79
CA GLU A 69 -1.63 -14.75 22.01
C GLU A 69 -2.37 -15.67 22.98
N SER A 70 -3.63 -15.50 23.20
CA SER A 70 -4.42 -16.58 23.79
C SER A 70 -4.44 -17.70 22.75
N SER A 71 -3.43 -18.51 22.82
CA SER A 71 -3.17 -19.62 21.91
C SER A 71 -4.15 -20.75 22.17
N SER A 72 -5.34 -20.65 21.60
CA SER A 72 -6.11 -21.86 21.33
C SER A 72 -5.67 -22.38 19.97
N ILE A 73 -5.64 -23.68 19.80
CA ILE A 73 -5.39 -24.35 18.50
C ILE A 73 -6.30 -23.77 17.42
N TRP A 74 -7.49 -23.34 17.81
CA TRP A 74 -8.45 -22.71 16.92
C TRP A 74 -7.99 -21.31 16.47
N ALA A 75 -7.43 -20.53 17.36
CA ALA A 75 -6.88 -19.22 17.03
C ALA A 75 -5.68 -19.33 16.08
N ASP A 76 -4.85 -20.37 16.25
CA ASP A 76 -3.72 -20.62 15.35
C ASP A 76 -4.17 -21.00 13.95
N SER A 77 -5.24 -21.78 13.82
CA SER A 77 -5.81 -22.14 12.53
C SER A 77 -6.41 -20.92 11.81
N GLN A 78 -7.03 -20.01 12.55
CA GLN A 78 -7.53 -18.76 12.03
C GLN A 78 -6.38 -17.84 11.59
N ARG A 79 -5.32 -17.77 12.38
CA ARG A 79 -4.11 -16.98 12.02
C ARG A 79 -3.48 -17.50 10.74
N GLN A 80 -3.33 -18.82 10.58
CA GLN A 80 -2.76 -19.39 9.38
C GLN A 80 -3.59 -19.07 8.14
N ARG A 81 -4.91 -19.11 8.24
CA ARG A 81 -5.78 -18.71 7.13
C ARG A 81 -5.69 -17.22 6.83
N ASN A 82 -5.61 -16.38 7.86
CA ASN A 82 -5.48 -14.93 7.69
C ASN A 82 -4.13 -14.55 7.09
N PHE A 83 -3.06 -15.30 7.39
CA PHE A 83 -1.72 -15.04 6.89
C PHE A 83 -1.51 -15.49 5.44
N SER A 84 -2.46 -16.17 4.83
CA SER A 84 -2.38 -16.55 3.42
C SER A 84 -2.92 -15.47 2.49
N THR A 85 -3.58 -14.47 3.02
CA THR A 85 -4.22 -13.39 2.26
C THR A 85 -3.51 -12.06 2.51
N VAL A 86 -3.15 -11.38 1.43
CA VAL A 86 -2.58 -10.05 1.52
C VAL A 86 -3.67 -9.07 1.94
N ARG A 87 -3.39 -8.30 2.96
CA ARG A 87 -4.34 -7.31 3.49
C ARG A 87 -3.98 -5.88 3.15
N ARG A 88 -2.71 -5.62 2.84
CA ARG A 88 -2.22 -4.28 2.56
C ARG A 88 -1.07 -4.34 1.59
N GLU A 89 -1.02 -3.36 0.69
CA GLU A 89 0.13 -3.14 -0.18
C GLU A 89 0.56 -1.69 -0.05
N GLU A 90 1.86 -1.48 0.09
CA GLU A 90 2.43 -0.16 0.26
C GLU A 90 3.51 0.08 -0.76
N PHE A 91 3.55 1.27 -1.36
CA PHE A 91 4.75 1.72 -2.04
C PHE A 91 5.24 3.02 -1.43
N ILE A 92 6.55 3.14 -1.36
CA ILE A 92 7.26 4.29 -0.80
C ILE A 92 8.16 4.85 -1.88
N LEU A 93 8.05 6.14 -2.12
CA LEU A 93 8.91 6.88 -3.03
C LEU A 93 9.77 7.83 -2.22
N VAL A 94 11.09 7.72 -2.38
CA VAL A 94 12.06 8.63 -1.78
C VAL A 94 12.82 9.29 -2.90
N ASP A 95 12.86 10.63 -2.90
CA ASP A 95 13.55 11.39 -3.93
C ASP A 95 14.20 12.62 -3.29
N TYR A 96 15.52 12.69 -3.35
CA TYR A 96 16.28 13.79 -2.80
C TYR A 96 16.56 14.91 -3.81
N ASP A 97 16.29 14.65 -5.09
CA ASP A 97 16.53 15.63 -6.16
C ASP A 97 15.28 16.42 -6.51
N GLU A 98 14.12 15.74 -6.55
CA GLU A 98 12.84 16.35 -6.86
C GLU A 98 11.84 16.08 -5.74
N PRO A 99 11.10 17.09 -5.28
CA PRO A 99 10.11 16.89 -4.22
C PRO A 99 9.10 15.80 -4.60
N VAL A 100 8.78 14.96 -3.63
CA VAL A 100 7.71 13.99 -3.76
C VAL A 100 6.39 14.68 -3.53
N THR A 101 5.48 14.56 -4.49
CA THR A 101 4.17 15.17 -4.44
C THR A 101 3.08 14.11 -4.37
N ILE A 102 1.91 14.50 -3.91
CA ILE A 102 0.72 13.64 -3.95
C ILE A 102 0.45 13.19 -5.39
N ALA A 103 0.59 14.11 -6.35
CA ALA A 103 0.38 13.77 -7.76
C ALA A 103 1.33 12.68 -8.27
N ARG A 104 2.58 12.68 -7.81
CA ARG A 104 3.54 11.61 -8.16
C ARG A 104 3.12 10.27 -7.56
N LEU A 105 2.61 10.26 -6.34
CA LEU A 105 2.11 9.04 -5.70
C LEU A 105 0.86 8.53 -6.42
N GLU A 106 -0.03 9.41 -6.81
CA GLU A 106 -1.23 9.04 -7.57
C GLU A 106 -0.89 8.44 -8.92
N GLU A 107 0.09 9.02 -9.62
CA GLU A 107 0.57 8.47 -10.88
C GLU A 107 1.22 7.10 -10.70
N SER A 108 1.96 6.92 -9.63
CA SER A 108 2.52 5.60 -9.30
C SER A 108 1.43 4.57 -9.02
N LEU A 109 0.36 4.97 -8.35
CA LEU A 109 -0.80 4.10 -8.13
C LEU A 109 -1.39 3.65 -9.47
N ARG A 110 -1.58 4.58 -10.40
CA ARG A 110 -2.10 4.28 -11.72
C ARG A 110 -1.19 3.32 -12.49
N THR A 111 0.10 3.55 -12.43
CA THR A 111 1.10 2.72 -13.12
C THR A 111 1.15 1.31 -12.53
N LEU A 112 1.05 1.18 -11.21
CA LEU A 112 1.10 -0.12 -10.55
C LEU A 112 -0.16 -0.95 -10.79
N TYR A 113 -1.33 -0.34 -10.65
CA TYR A 113 -2.58 -1.08 -10.56
C TYR A 113 -3.53 -0.88 -11.74
N GLY A 114 -3.27 0.09 -12.58
CA GLY A 114 -4.09 0.35 -13.75
C GLY A 114 -5.25 1.31 -13.51
N PRO A 115 -6.06 1.53 -14.57
CA PRO A 115 -7.08 2.59 -14.55
C PRO A 115 -8.26 2.33 -13.61
N ASP A 116 -8.63 1.08 -13.38
CA ASP A 116 -9.79 0.78 -12.56
C ASP A 116 -9.55 1.10 -11.09
N THR A 117 -8.39 0.72 -10.56
CA THR A 117 -8.01 1.04 -9.19
C THR A 117 -7.76 2.55 -9.05
N TYR A 118 -7.15 3.18 -10.04
CA TYR A 118 -6.99 4.63 -10.06
C TYR A 118 -8.35 5.33 -10.01
N ALA A 119 -9.34 4.86 -10.75
CA ALA A 119 -10.69 5.41 -10.75
C ALA A 119 -11.38 5.24 -9.38
N ASP A 120 -11.20 4.09 -8.74
CA ASP A 120 -11.73 3.87 -7.39
C ASP A 120 -11.10 4.86 -6.40
N TYR A 121 -9.79 5.04 -6.47
CA TYR A 121 -9.08 6.02 -5.65
C TYR A 121 -9.58 7.45 -5.87
N ARG A 122 -9.78 7.84 -7.13
CA ARG A 122 -10.24 9.20 -7.48
C ARG A 122 -11.65 9.47 -6.97
N ARG A 123 -12.50 8.46 -6.93
CA ARG A 123 -13.87 8.58 -6.44
C ARG A 123 -13.99 8.31 -4.93
N ALA A 124 -12.92 7.83 -4.31
CA ALA A 124 -12.93 7.50 -2.90
C ALA A 124 -13.17 8.74 -2.05
N GLN A 125 -13.91 8.54 -0.98
CA GLN A 125 -14.28 9.60 -0.05
C GLN A 125 -13.22 9.74 1.05
N SER A 126 -12.77 10.95 1.33
CA SER A 126 -11.88 11.20 2.45
C SER A 126 -12.62 10.95 3.77
N VAL A 127 -12.10 10.05 4.58
CA VAL A 127 -12.69 9.71 5.88
C VAL A 127 -11.85 10.19 7.04
N TYR A 128 -10.58 10.50 6.79
CA TYR A 128 -9.66 10.99 7.80
C TYR A 128 -8.52 11.74 7.14
N SER A 129 -8.14 12.88 7.68
CA SER A 129 -6.96 13.60 7.23
C SER A 129 -6.26 14.21 8.44
N TYR A 130 -4.95 14.41 8.32
CA TYR A 130 -4.15 14.92 9.41
C TYR A 130 -2.94 15.67 8.91
N VAL A 131 -2.50 16.59 9.75
CA VAL A 131 -1.23 17.30 9.60
C VAL A 131 -0.51 17.19 10.95
N VAL A 132 0.70 16.65 10.94
CA VAL A 132 1.48 16.47 12.17
C VAL A 132 2.50 17.59 12.26
N GLU A 133 2.57 18.18 13.45
CA GLU A 133 3.57 19.19 13.83
C GLU A 133 3.85 20.25 12.76
N THR A 134 3.17 21.40 12.88
CA THR A 134 3.46 22.60 12.08
C THR A 134 3.59 22.37 10.57
N GLY A 135 2.78 21.47 10.02
CA GLY A 135 2.71 21.23 8.58
C GLY A 135 3.75 20.28 8.02
N THR A 136 4.46 19.55 8.86
CA THR A 136 5.55 18.70 8.40
C THR A 136 5.08 17.40 7.76
N ILE A 137 4.15 16.66 8.38
CA ILE A 137 3.65 15.41 7.83
C ILE A 137 2.18 15.59 7.48
N GLN A 138 1.81 15.28 6.25
CA GLN A 138 0.42 15.33 5.79
C GLN A 138 -0.03 13.96 5.34
N GLY A 139 -1.23 13.56 5.78
CA GLY A 139 -1.79 12.29 5.40
C GLY A 139 -3.30 12.35 5.23
N GLU A 140 -3.81 11.41 4.45
CA GLU A 140 -5.24 11.26 4.16
C GLU A 140 -5.58 9.79 4.01
N VAL A 141 -6.71 9.40 4.59
CA VAL A 141 -7.30 8.08 4.39
C VAL A 141 -8.58 8.27 3.58
N ARG A 142 -8.69 7.53 2.49
CA ARG A 142 -9.87 7.52 1.63
C ARG A 142 -10.51 6.15 1.62
N LEU A 143 -11.83 6.12 1.61
CA LEU A 143 -12.60 4.89 1.48
C LEU A 143 -13.27 4.86 0.11
N GLY A 144 -12.82 3.95 -0.76
CA GLY A 144 -13.39 3.70 -2.08
C GLY A 144 -14.47 2.63 -2.05
N ALA A 145 -15.04 2.34 -3.21
CA ALA A 145 -16.03 1.28 -3.34
C ALA A 145 -15.38 -0.11 -3.21
N THR A 146 -14.13 -0.25 -3.65
CA THR A 146 -13.43 -1.53 -3.68
C THR A 146 -12.31 -1.61 -2.64
N TYR A 147 -11.53 -0.56 -2.50
CA TYR A 147 -10.39 -0.52 -1.58
C TYR A 147 -10.42 0.74 -0.74
N ALA A 148 -9.61 0.73 0.29
CA ALA A 148 -9.26 1.94 1.04
C ALA A 148 -7.83 2.33 0.70
N TYR A 149 -7.50 3.59 0.90
CA TYR A 149 -6.23 4.17 0.51
C TYR A 149 -5.71 5.07 1.62
N TRP A 150 -4.42 4.97 1.89
CA TRP A 150 -3.76 5.84 2.85
C TRP A 150 -2.53 6.46 2.17
N VAL A 151 -2.53 7.78 2.06
CA VAL A 151 -1.47 8.55 1.42
C VAL A 151 -0.83 9.44 2.46
N GLU A 152 0.51 9.46 2.49
CA GLU A 152 1.24 10.31 3.43
C GLU A 152 2.49 10.86 2.75
N ILE A 153 2.75 12.15 2.95
CA ILE A 153 4.00 12.79 2.55
C ILE A 153 4.73 13.29 3.79
N THR A 154 6.05 13.14 3.78
CA THR A 154 6.91 13.50 4.91
C THR A 154 8.06 14.38 4.42
N PRO A 155 8.14 15.63 4.85
CA PRO A 155 9.26 16.49 4.53
C PRO A 155 10.50 16.13 5.35
N ASP A 156 11.65 16.56 4.86
CA ASP A 156 12.91 16.51 5.60
C ASP A 156 13.00 17.68 6.59
N LEU A 157 14.17 17.82 7.24
CA LEU A 157 14.41 18.87 8.22
C LEU A 157 14.35 20.28 7.61
N ASP A 158 14.57 20.41 6.31
CA ASP A 158 14.52 21.69 5.58
C ASP A 158 13.12 22.01 5.05
N GLY A 159 12.14 21.14 5.31
CA GLY A 159 10.78 21.30 4.84
C GLY A 159 10.54 20.82 3.42
N VAL A 160 11.53 20.20 2.77
CA VAL A 160 11.38 19.63 1.43
C VAL A 160 10.79 18.23 1.57
N VAL A 161 9.73 17.93 0.82
CA VAL A 161 9.11 16.60 0.84
C VAL A 161 9.98 15.62 0.09
N THR A 162 10.68 14.77 0.81
CA THR A 162 11.58 13.76 0.25
C THR A 162 11.01 12.37 0.25
N THR A 163 9.97 12.12 1.04
CA THR A 163 9.36 10.79 1.17
C THR A 163 7.85 10.88 1.04
N GLY A 164 7.30 9.98 0.25
CA GLY A 164 5.87 9.80 0.16
C GLY A 164 5.54 8.32 0.14
N ARG A 165 4.39 7.95 0.71
CA ARG A 165 3.90 6.59 0.70
C ARG A 165 2.43 6.54 0.35
N LEU A 166 2.04 5.47 -0.30
CA LEU A 166 0.65 5.18 -0.57
C LEU A 166 0.38 3.73 -0.25
N ASN A 167 -0.66 3.51 0.54
CA ASN A 167 -1.12 2.18 0.92
C ASN A 167 -2.47 1.90 0.31
N VAL A 168 -2.63 0.71 -0.24
CA VAL A 168 -3.92 0.15 -0.63
C VAL A 168 -4.26 -0.93 0.38
N LEU A 169 -5.43 -0.87 0.95
CA LEU A 169 -5.86 -1.82 1.99
C LEU A 169 -7.30 -2.24 1.81
N LEU A 170 -7.67 -3.29 2.51
CA LEU A 170 -9.06 -3.74 2.54
C LEU A 170 -9.92 -2.70 3.25
N PRO A 171 -11.13 -2.42 2.72
CA PRO A 171 -12.02 -1.43 3.35
C PRO A 171 -12.34 -1.74 4.81
N GLU A 172 -12.43 -3.01 5.15
CA GLU A 172 -12.70 -3.47 6.51
C GLU A 172 -11.61 -3.09 7.52
N ASP A 173 -10.40 -2.76 7.05
CA ASP A 173 -9.28 -2.39 7.91
C ASP A 173 -9.18 -0.88 8.17
N VAL A 174 -10.06 -0.08 7.58
CA VAL A 174 -10.01 1.38 7.69
C VAL A 174 -10.15 1.86 9.14
N ASN A 175 -11.09 1.29 9.87
CA ASN A 175 -11.30 1.71 11.27
C ASN A 175 -10.08 1.44 12.14
N ARG A 176 -9.42 0.32 11.91
CA ARG A 176 -8.18 -0.04 12.62
C ARG A 176 -7.05 0.93 12.26
N LEU A 177 -6.91 1.25 10.99
CA LEU A 177 -5.93 2.24 10.54
C LEU A 177 -6.19 3.60 11.19
N GLN A 178 -7.42 4.06 11.16
CA GLN A 178 -7.78 5.35 11.72
C GLN A 178 -7.44 5.43 13.21
N ARG A 179 -7.77 4.40 13.97
CA ARG A 179 -7.41 4.35 15.39
C ARG A 179 -5.90 4.37 15.60
N HIS A 180 -5.16 3.66 14.75
CA HIS A 180 -3.69 3.65 14.81
C HIS A 180 -3.13 5.06 14.59
N LEU A 181 -3.63 5.77 13.59
CA LEU A 181 -3.20 7.13 13.27
C LEU A 181 -3.58 8.12 14.38
N GLU A 182 -4.77 8.00 14.94
CA GLU A 182 -5.21 8.83 16.06
C GLU A 182 -4.33 8.62 17.29
N ASN A 183 -3.99 7.38 17.60
CA ASN A 183 -3.19 7.04 18.77
C ASN A 183 -1.75 7.55 18.66
N GLN A 184 -1.22 7.70 17.48
CA GLN A 184 0.14 8.22 17.28
C GLN A 184 0.26 9.72 17.51
N ARG A 185 -0.87 10.42 17.68
CA ARG A 185 -0.89 11.87 17.85
C ARG A 185 -0.94 12.33 19.30
N ILE A 186 -0.97 11.41 20.23
CA ILE A 186 -1.04 11.75 21.66
C ILE A 186 0.37 11.93 22.20
#